data_0432086e9ebfbfbd545801268e3eae6d
#
_entry.id   0432086e9ebfbfbd545801268e3eae6d
#
_cell.length_a   1.000
_cell.length_b   1.000
_cell.length_c   1.000
_cell.angle_alpha   90.00
_cell.angle_beta   90.00
_cell.angle_gamma   90.00
#
_symmetry.space_group_name_H-M   'P 1'
#
loop_
_entity.id
_entity.type
_entity.pdbx_description
1 polymer ?
#
loop_
_entity_poly.entity_id
_entity_poly.type
_entity_poly.pdbx_seq_one_letter_code
_entity_poly.pdbx_strand_id
1 'polypeptide(L)'
;MRKDPPFNKEYIYSTYILEAAKRKGVLIVNDPQSLRDCNEKIFATEFKQFTPPLIVTKNIKLLKAFLAQNEEVVYKPLDGMGGESIFKVNYKDENINVILETLTKFGTRTIMAQKYIADIRNGDKRILIVGGKVIPLCLARIPPKDEFRGNLAAGGSGIVKQLSERDLLIANSVAEICIKRGLLFVGLDIIGNFLTEINVTSPTCAREIDKELDFSIGDLFMECILSLIHI
;
A
#
# COMPACT_ATOMS: atom_id res chain seq x y z
N MET A 1 16.33 2.51 1.64
CA MET A 1 16.37 1.03 1.56
C MET A 1 15.23 0.54 0.68
N ARG A 2 15.50 -0.23 -0.39
CA ARG A 2 14.51 -0.72 -1.36
C ARG A 2 14.72 -2.21 -1.69
N LYS A 3 14.91 -3.04 -0.67
CA LYS A 3 15.20 -4.48 -0.81
C LYS A 3 13.92 -5.35 -0.93
N ASP A 4 12.75 -4.83 -0.57
CA ASP A 4 11.47 -5.52 -0.73
C ASP A 4 11.07 -5.54 -2.22
N PRO A 5 10.55 -6.63 -2.78
CA PRO A 5 10.28 -7.94 -2.19
C PRO A 5 11.52 -8.81 -1.98
N PRO A 6 11.46 -9.78 -1.07
CA PRO A 6 10.38 -10.07 -0.14
C PRO A 6 10.52 -9.33 1.20
N PHE A 7 9.40 -8.98 1.83
CA PHE A 7 9.37 -8.54 3.22
C PHE A 7 9.35 -9.76 4.13
N ASN A 8 10.53 -10.22 4.52
CA ASN A 8 10.73 -11.43 5.31
C ASN A 8 11.72 -11.19 6.46
N LYS A 9 12.15 -12.25 7.14
CA LYS A 9 13.11 -12.12 8.25
C LYS A 9 14.42 -11.48 7.82
N GLU A 10 14.94 -11.78 6.64
CA GLU A 10 16.17 -11.17 6.11
C GLU A 10 16.02 -9.67 5.85
N TYR A 11 14.82 -9.24 5.40
CA TYR A 11 14.49 -7.83 5.31
C TYR A 11 14.54 -7.16 6.70
N ILE A 12 13.91 -7.78 7.70
CA ILE A 12 13.92 -7.27 9.08
C ILE A 12 15.34 -7.19 9.64
N TYR A 13 16.18 -8.22 9.44
CA TYR A 13 17.58 -8.19 9.86
C TYR A 13 18.36 -7.06 9.19
N SER A 14 18.14 -6.82 7.91
CA SER A 14 18.73 -5.69 7.19
C SER A 14 18.35 -4.35 7.81
N THR A 15 17.11 -4.18 8.26
CA THR A 15 16.67 -2.94 8.94
C THR A 15 17.37 -2.74 10.29
N TYR A 16 17.65 -3.80 11.05
CA TYR A 16 18.42 -3.70 12.30
C TYR A 16 19.86 -3.26 12.06
N ILE A 17 20.50 -3.77 10.99
CA ILE A 17 21.85 -3.35 10.61
C ILE A 17 21.85 -1.87 10.21
N LEU A 18 20.89 -1.43 9.40
CA LEU A 18 20.74 -0.03 9.00
C LEU A 18 20.46 0.89 10.21
N GLU A 19 19.67 0.43 11.17
CA GLU A 19 19.42 1.18 12.40
C GLU A 19 20.71 1.34 13.24
N ALA A 20 21.54 0.31 13.29
CA ALA A 20 22.86 0.42 13.94
C ALA A 20 23.77 1.43 13.22
N ALA A 21 23.73 1.49 11.88
CA ALA A 21 24.44 2.50 11.10
C ALA A 21 23.88 3.92 11.36
N LYS A 22 22.54 4.06 11.43
CA LYS A 22 21.87 5.33 11.77
C LYS A 22 22.34 5.88 13.12
N ARG A 23 22.47 5.01 14.15
CA ARG A 23 23.00 5.42 15.47
C ARG A 23 24.45 5.93 15.42
N LYS A 24 25.20 5.62 14.36
CA LYS A 24 26.56 6.14 14.09
C LYS A 24 26.57 7.36 13.17
N GLY A 25 25.43 7.99 12.93
CA GLY A 25 25.31 9.21 12.12
C GLY A 25 25.12 8.98 10.63
N VAL A 26 24.92 7.75 10.16
CA VAL A 26 24.61 7.49 8.75
C VAL A 26 23.15 7.85 8.45
N LEU A 27 22.91 8.68 7.45
CA LEU A 27 21.57 8.97 6.97
C LEU A 27 20.96 7.74 6.29
N ILE A 28 19.83 7.26 6.79
CA ILE A 28 19.07 6.14 6.21
C ILE A 28 17.67 6.63 5.82
N VAL A 29 17.26 6.34 4.60
CA VAL A 29 15.95 6.71 4.02
C VAL A 29 15.31 5.48 3.36
N ASN A 30 14.07 5.11 3.66
CA ASN A 30 13.21 5.56 4.77
C ASN A 30 13.76 5.09 6.13
N ASP A 31 13.20 5.62 7.21
CA ASP A 31 13.61 5.24 8.58
C ASP A 31 13.46 3.73 8.82
N PRO A 32 14.52 3.02 9.30
CA PRO A 32 14.48 1.57 9.46
C PRO A 32 13.45 1.06 10.46
N GLN A 33 13.19 1.79 11.56
CA GLN A 33 12.16 1.44 12.52
C GLN A 33 10.78 1.55 11.90
N SER A 34 10.53 2.66 11.22
CA SER A 34 9.24 2.90 10.56
C SER A 34 8.96 1.91 9.43
N LEU A 35 9.99 1.42 8.72
CA LEU A 35 9.84 0.33 7.74
C LEU A 35 9.31 -0.96 8.39
N ARG A 36 9.69 -1.26 9.65
CA ARG A 36 9.18 -2.42 10.39
C ARG A 36 7.77 -2.20 10.92
N ASP A 37 7.47 -0.98 11.39
CA ASP A 37 6.23 -0.65 12.10
C ASP A 37 5.06 -0.38 11.15
N CYS A 38 5.34 0.04 9.92
CA CYS A 38 4.34 0.47 8.95
C CYS A 38 4.10 -0.60 7.87
N ASN A 39 3.47 -1.74 8.27
CA ASN A 39 2.97 -2.70 7.28
C ASN A 39 1.98 -2.02 6.33
N GLU A 40 2.11 -2.19 5.03
CA GLU A 40 1.40 -1.46 3.98
C GLU A 40 -0.14 -1.46 4.13
N LYS A 41 -0.71 -2.58 4.64
CA LYS A 41 -2.15 -2.75 4.81
C LYS A 41 -2.62 -2.33 6.20
N ILE A 42 -1.85 -2.67 7.24
CA ILE A 42 -2.18 -2.31 8.63
C ILE A 42 -2.02 -0.82 8.85
N PHE A 43 -0.98 -0.20 8.32
CA PHE A 43 -0.74 1.24 8.49
C PHE A 43 -1.90 2.08 7.94
N ALA A 44 -2.53 1.64 6.85
CA ALA A 44 -3.72 2.30 6.32
C ALA A 44 -4.88 2.34 7.35
N THR A 45 -4.94 1.39 8.30
CA THR A 45 -6.00 1.36 9.32
C THR A 45 -5.93 2.49 10.34
N GLU A 46 -4.81 3.20 10.46
CA GLU A 46 -4.70 4.40 11.28
C GLU A 46 -5.53 5.57 10.72
N PHE A 47 -5.88 5.51 9.43
CA PHE A 47 -6.66 6.52 8.70
C PHE A 47 -8.09 6.03 8.44
N LYS A 48 -8.79 5.60 9.49
CA LYS A 48 -10.14 4.98 9.43
C LYS A 48 -11.15 5.80 8.62
N GLN A 49 -11.05 7.14 8.67
CA GLN A 49 -11.93 8.06 7.95
C GLN A 49 -11.73 8.00 6.42
N PHE A 50 -10.66 7.38 5.96
CA PHE A 50 -10.32 7.25 4.55
C PHE A 50 -10.37 5.82 4.05
N THR A 51 -10.40 4.80 4.93
CA THR A 51 -10.47 3.40 4.53
C THR A 51 -11.91 2.94 4.32
N PRO A 52 -12.14 1.95 3.44
CA PRO A 52 -13.43 1.27 3.42
C PRO A 52 -13.61 0.43 4.69
N PRO A 53 -14.82 -0.08 4.97
CA PRO A 53 -15.00 -1.08 6.01
C PRO A 53 -14.01 -2.22 5.87
N LEU A 54 -13.30 -2.56 6.95
CA LEU A 54 -12.31 -3.64 6.97
C LEU A 54 -12.19 -4.26 8.36
N ILE A 55 -11.64 -5.48 8.39
CA ILE A 55 -11.26 -6.17 9.64
C ILE A 55 -9.92 -6.89 9.41
N VAL A 56 -9.08 -6.91 10.44
CA VAL A 56 -7.81 -7.63 10.45
C VAL A 56 -7.88 -8.68 11.56
N THR A 57 -7.93 -9.97 11.17
CA THR A 57 -8.08 -11.07 12.13
C THR A 57 -7.69 -12.41 11.50
N LYS A 58 -7.41 -13.40 12.33
CA LYS A 58 -7.29 -14.81 11.95
C LYS A 58 -8.54 -15.63 12.29
N ASN A 59 -9.53 -15.04 12.96
CA ASN A 59 -10.75 -15.72 13.37
C ASN A 59 -11.71 -15.89 12.19
N ILE A 60 -11.83 -17.11 11.68
CA ILE A 60 -12.66 -17.43 10.51
C ILE A 60 -14.13 -17.07 10.74
N LYS A 61 -14.67 -17.19 11.96
CA LYS A 61 -16.06 -16.82 12.25
C LYS A 61 -16.30 -15.33 12.07
N LEU A 62 -15.35 -14.48 12.53
CA LEU A 62 -15.42 -13.03 12.34
C LEU A 62 -15.27 -12.63 10.86
N LEU A 63 -14.39 -13.30 10.10
CA LEU A 63 -14.24 -13.08 8.67
C LEU A 63 -15.52 -13.40 7.89
N LYS A 64 -16.20 -14.49 8.23
CA LYS A 64 -17.51 -14.85 7.65
C LYS A 64 -18.61 -13.86 8.04
N ALA A 65 -18.65 -13.42 9.30
CA ALA A 65 -19.62 -12.43 9.75
C ALA A 65 -19.41 -11.09 9.01
N PHE A 66 -18.16 -10.70 8.78
CA PHE A 66 -17.83 -9.50 8.01
C PHE A 66 -18.30 -9.61 6.54
N LEU A 67 -18.14 -10.77 5.91
CA LEU A 67 -18.66 -11.03 4.57
C LEU A 67 -20.19 -10.92 4.51
N ALA A 68 -20.87 -11.51 5.48
CA ALA A 68 -22.34 -11.44 5.56
C ALA A 68 -22.88 -9.99 5.69
N GLN A 69 -22.11 -9.10 6.34
CA GLN A 69 -22.47 -7.68 6.50
C GLN A 69 -22.17 -6.83 5.26
N ASN A 70 -21.20 -7.22 4.43
CA ASN A 70 -20.68 -6.39 3.34
C ASN A 70 -20.97 -6.94 1.94
N GLU A 71 -21.63 -8.12 1.83
CA GLU A 71 -22.03 -8.79 0.59
C GLU A 71 -20.86 -9.25 -0.30
N GLU A 72 -19.95 -8.37 -0.65
CA GLU A 72 -18.71 -8.65 -1.40
C GLU A 72 -17.49 -8.14 -0.62
N VAL A 73 -16.51 -9.00 -0.46
CA VAL A 73 -15.29 -8.76 0.34
C VAL A 73 -14.07 -9.21 -0.43
N VAL A 74 -12.98 -8.48 -0.25
CA VAL A 74 -11.64 -8.90 -0.67
C VAL A 74 -10.88 -9.42 0.54
N TYR A 75 -10.49 -10.69 0.51
CA TYR A 75 -9.56 -11.28 1.47
C TYR A 75 -8.15 -11.20 0.93
N LYS A 76 -7.21 -10.72 1.76
CA LYS A 76 -5.81 -10.56 1.36
C LYS A 76 -4.85 -10.84 2.52
N PRO A 77 -3.69 -11.48 2.27
CA PRO A 77 -2.64 -11.61 3.27
C PRO A 77 -2.03 -10.24 3.58
N LEU A 78 -1.46 -10.09 4.77
CA LEU A 78 -0.85 -8.82 5.21
C LEU A 78 0.54 -8.59 4.57
N ASP A 79 1.22 -9.66 4.20
CA ASP A 79 2.60 -9.70 3.68
C ASP A 79 2.68 -10.07 2.18
N GLY A 80 1.54 -10.15 1.50
CA GLY A 80 1.46 -10.39 0.06
C GLY A 80 1.60 -9.10 -0.75
N MET A 81 2.24 -9.19 -1.91
CA MET A 81 2.46 -8.08 -2.84
C MET A 81 2.01 -8.42 -4.26
N GLY A 82 1.94 -7.40 -5.14
CA GLY A 82 1.65 -7.60 -6.56
C GLY A 82 0.28 -8.22 -6.87
N GLY A 83 -0.63 -8.26 -5.91
CA GLY A 83 -1.95 -8.89 -6.04
C GLY A 83 -1.96 -10.40 -5.77
N GLU A 84 -0.86 -10.97 -5.27
CA GLU A 84 -0.79 -12.40 -4.96
C GLU A 84 -1.73 -12.78 -3.81
N SER A 85 -2.41 -13.93 -3.96
CA SER A 85 -3.33 -14.49 -2.95
C SER A 85 -4.45 -13.54 -2.52
N ILE A 86 -4.90 -12.65 -3.41
CA ILE A 86 -6.07 -11.79 -3.18
C ILE A 86 -7.30 -12.47 -3.75
N PHE A 87 -8.33 -12.62 -2.94
CA PHE A 87 -9.60 -13.25 -3.34
C PHE A 87 -10.76 -12.28 -3.15
N LYS A 88 -11.48 -11.99 -4.24
CA LYS A 88 -12.79 -11.37 -4.18
C LYS A 88 -13.82 -12.45 -3.97
N VAL A 89 -14.64 -12.35 -2.93
CA VAL A 89 -15.63 -13.35 -2.53
C VAL A 89 -16.97 -12.67 -2.27
N ASN A 90 -18.05 -13.31 -2.68
CA ASN A 90 -19.42 -12.97 -2.28
C ASN A 90 -20.00 -14.08 -1.39
N TYR A 91 -21.10 -13.79 -0.70
CA TYR A 91 -21.68 -14.71 0.28
C TYR A 91 -22.24 -16.04 -0.32
N LYS A 92 -22.36 -16.14 -1.66
CA LYS A 92 -22.81 -17.34 -2.38
C LYS A 92 -21.66 -18.21 -2.88
N ASP A 93 -20.42 -17.77 -2.70
CA ASP A 93 -19.24 -18.50 -3.19
C ASP A 93 -19.05 -19.76 -2.35
N GLU A 94 -19.12 -20.93 -2.99
CA GLU A 94 -18.99 -22.24 -2.33
C GLU A 94 -17.57 -22.49 -1.81
N ASN A 95 -16.57 -21.74 -2.30
CA ASN A 95 -15.17 -21.88 -1.93
C ASN A 95 -14.78 -21.07 -0.66
N ILE A 96 -15.70 -20.32 -0.06
CA ILE A 96 -15.41 -19.43 1.09
C ILE A 96 -14.62 -20.17 2.19
N ASN A 97 -15.00 -21.38 2.53
CA ASN A 97 -14.34 -22.16 3.57
C ASN A 97 -12.88 -22.44 3.21
N VAL A 98 -12.66 -22.97 2.01
CA VAL A 98 -11.32 -23.32 1.53
C VAL A 98 -10.43 -22.10 1.40
N ILE A 99 -10.96 -20.98 0.90
CA ILE A 99 -10.23 -19.70 0.80
C ILE A 99 -9.79 -19.25 2.20
N LEU A 100 -10.69 -19.21 3.17
CA LEU A 100 -10.39 -18.78 4.53
C LEU A 100 -9.42 -19.72 5.25
N GLU A 101 -9.59 -21.03 5.12
CA GLU A 101 -8.67 -22.03 5.66
C GLU A 101 -7.26 -21.86 5.09
N THR A 102 -7.15 -21.69 3.78
CA THR A 102 -5.89 -21.52 3.07
C THR A 102 -5.20 -20.20 3.49
N LEU A 103 -5.90 -19.07 3.41
CA LEU A 103 -5.33 -17.77 3.71
C LEU A 103 -4.95 -17.62 5.19
N THR A 104 -5.81 -18.13 6.09
CA THR A 104 -5.55 -18.07 7.54
C THR A 104 -4.65 -19.19 8.05
N LYS A 105 -4.24 -20.14 7.19
CA LYS A 105 -3.56 -21.37 7.60
C LYS A 105 -4.31 -22.02 8.77
N PHE A 106 -5.59 -22.34 8.55
CA PHE A 106 -6.50 -22.91 9.55
C PHE A 106 -6.60 -22.07 10.83
N GLY A 107 -6.71 -20.75 10.70
CA GLY A 107 -6.90 -19.82 11.83
C GLY A 107 -5.62 -19.49 12.61
N THR A 108 -4.43 -19.77 12.08
CA THR A 108 -3.14 -19.45 12.71
C THR A 108 -2.52 -18.15 12.17
N ARG A 109 -2.81 -17.77 10.91
CA ARG A 109 -2.28 -16.58 10.24
C ARG A 109 -3.35 -15.48 10.16
N THR A 110 -2.98 -14.27 10.58
CA THR A 110 -3.83 -13.08 10.45
C THR A 110 -3.88 -12.61 9.00
N ILE A 111 -5.09 -12.25 8.54
CA ILE A 111 -5.35 -11.69 7.22
C ILE A 111 -6.21 -10.43 7.33
N MET A 112 -6.33 -9.68 6.25
CA MET A 112 -7.29 -8.58 6.12
C MET A 112 -8.50 -9.01 5.29
N ALA A 113 -9.69 -8.68 5.75
CA ALA A 113 -10.91 -8.65 4.97
C ALA A 113 -11.31 -7.19 4.76
N GLN A 114 -11.60 -6.79 3.54
CA GLN A 114 -11.94 -5.42 3.17
C GLN A 114 -13.18 -5.45 2.26
N LYS A 115 -14.14 -4.56 2.51
CA LYS A 115 -15.28 -4.41 1.60
C LYS A 115 -14.79 -4.16 0.18
N TYR A 116 -15.36 -4.89 -0.79
CA TYR A 116 -15.03 -4.70 -2.20
C TYR A 116 -15.46 -3.30 -2.67
N ILE A 117 -14.58 -2.63 -3.41
CA ILE A 117 -14.82 -1.30 -3.97
C ILE A 117 -14.97 -1.46 -5.48
N ALA A 118 -16.18 -1.30 -6.00
CA ALA A 118 -16.47 -1.48 -7.44
C ALA A 118 -15.71 -0.50 -8.34
N ASP A 119 -15.33 0.66 -7.80
CA ASP A 119 -14.55 1.69 -8.50
C ASP A 119 -13.15 1.22 -8.94
N ILE A 120 -12.70 0.02 -8.50
CA ILE A 120 -11.47 -0.61 -9.02
C ILE A 120 -11.47 -0.71 -10.55
N ARG A 121 -12.64 -0.80 -11.17
CA ARG A 121 -12.79 -0.80 -12.65
C ARG A 121 -12.29 0.50 -13.28
N ASN A 122 -12.28 1.62 -12.55
CA ASN A 122 -11.77 2.92 -12.95
C ASN A 122 -10.28 3.08 -12.65
N GLY A 123 -9.70 2.09 -11.99
CA GLY A 123 -8.28 1.97 -11.63
C GLY A 123 -8.02 2.08 -10.14
N ASP A 124 -6.96 1.39 -9.74
CA ASP A 124 -6.28 1.53 -8.45
C ASP A 124 -5.20 2.61 -8.62
N LYS A 125 -5.40 3.78 -8.00
CA LYS A 125 -4.55 4.96 -8.17
C LYS A 125 -3.31 4.84 -7.29
N ARG A 126 -2.11 4.76 -7.89
CA ARG A 126 -0.84 4.92 -7.19
C ARG A 126 -0.47 6.40 -7.13
N ILE A 127 -0.46 6.97 -5.93
CA ILE A 127 -0.02 8.35 -5.64
C ILE A 127 1.33 8.27 -4.93
N LEU A 128 2.28 9.12 -5.30
CA LEU A 128 3.59 9.18 -4.66
C LEU A 128 3.72 10.41 -3.75
N ILE A 129 4.42 10.21 -2.63
CA ILE A 129 4.81 11.27 -1.68
C ILE A 129 6.31 11.24 -1.55
N VAL A 130 6.95 12.40 -1.74
CA VAL A 130 8.41 12.57 -1.66
C VAL A 130 8.73 13.70 -0.70
N GLY A 131 9.46 13.42 0.39
CA GLY A 131 9.82 14.44 1.38
C GLY A 131 8.61 15.16 1.98
N GLY A 132 7.47 14.48 2.10
CA GLY A 132 6.20 15.06 2.55
C GLY A 132 5.42 15.83 1.47
N LYS A 133 5.95 15.97 0.26
CA LYS A 133 5.26 16.60 -0.88
C LYS A 133 4.49 15.56 -1.68
N VAL A 134 3.21 15.78 -1.91
CA VAL A 134 2.36 14.93 -2.76
C VAL A 134 2.67 15.23 -4.22
N ILE A 135 2.99 14.21 -5.02
CA ILE A 135 3.16 14.37 -6.46
C ILE A 135 1.79 14.62 -7.10
N PRO A 136 1.62 15.63 -7.97
CA PRO A 136 0.31 16.12 -8.43
C PRO A 136 -0.41 15.17 -9.40
N LEU A 137 0.26 14.10 -9.85
CA LEU A 137 -0.28 13.07 -10.72
C LEU A 137 -0.27 11.71 -10.04
N CYS A 138 -1.18 10.83 -10.45
CA CYS A 138 -1.19 9.43 -10.07
C CYS A 138 -1.14 8.52 -11.29
N LEU A 139 -0.71 7.27 -11.11
CA LEU A 139 -0.91 6.21 -12.08
C LEU A 139 -2.15 5.39 -11.69
N ALA A 140 -3.23 5.52 -12.45
CA ALA A 140 -4.40 4.66 -12.33
C ALA A 140 -4.11 3.33 -13.03
N ARG A 141 -4.03 2.26 -12.26
CA ARG A 141 -3.76 0.89 -12.73
C ARG A 141 -5.08 0.20 -12.99
N ILE A 142 -5.44 0.09 -14.27
CA ILE A 142 -6.73 -0.44 -14.72
C ILE A 142 -6.64 -1.97 -14.81
N PRO A 143 -7.52 -2.73 -14.14
CA PRO A 143 -7.58 -4.17 -14.27
C PRO A 143 -7.91 -4.62 -15.71
N PRO A 144 -7.38 -5.75 -16.20
CA PRO A 144 -7.86 -6.39 -17.41
C PRO A 144 -9.37 -6.74 -17.31
N LYS A 145 -10.00 -7.02 -18.46
CA LYS A 145 -11.46 -7.23 -18.53
C LYS A 145 -11.97 -8.34 -17.60
N ASP A 146 -11.21 -9.42 -17.48
CA ASP A 146 -11.59 -10.63 -16.73
C ASP A 146 -10.85 -10.73 -15.38
N GLU A 147 -10.27 -9.61 -14.90
CA GLU A 147 -9.51 -9.54 -13.67
C GLU A 147 -10.05 -8.37 -12.82
N PHE A 148 -9.92 -8.48 -11.50
CA PHE A 148 -10.27 -7.37 -10.59
C PHE A 148 -9.04 -6.70 -9.95
N ARG A 149 -7.82 -7.25 -10.14
CA ARG A 149 -6.58 -6.67 -9.63
C ARG A 149 -6.00 -5.68 -10.63
N GLY A 150 -5.78 -4.45 -10.20
CA GLY A 150 -5.19 -3.38 -11.03
C GLY A 150 -3.65 -3.41 -11.08
N ASN A 151 -2.99 -4.28 -10.30
CA ASN A 151 -1.53 -4.33 -10.25
C ASN A 151 -0.91 -4.55 -11.64
N LEU A 152 0.09 -3.76 -12.02
CA LEU A 152 0.79 -3.91 -13.30
C LEU A 152 1.41 -5.32 -13.46
N ALA A 153 1.92 -5.90 -12.35
CA ALA A 153 2.42 -7.26 -12.32
C ALA A 153 1.34 -8.33 -12.60
N ALA A 154 0.07 -8.02 -12.39
CA ALA A 154 -1.08 -8.88 -12.70
C ALA A 154 -1.68 -8.59 -14.10
N GLY A 155 -0.97 -7.84 -14.94
CA GLY A 155 -1.41 -7.50 -16.31
C GLY A 155 -2.25 -6.22 -16.41
N GLY A 156 -2.35 -5.44 -15.35
CA GLY A 156 -3.02 -4.13 -15.39
C GLY A 156 -2.33 -3.15 -16.36
N SER A 157 -3.09 -2.22 -16.92
CA SER A 157 -2.58 -1.10 -17.71
C SER A 157 -2.53 0.18 -16.87
N GLY A 158 -1.51 1.02 -17.09
CA GLY A 158 -1.33 2.28 -16.36
C GLY A 158 -1.80 3.48 -17.19
N ILE A 159 -2.60 4.35 -16.58
CA ILE A 159 -3.01 5.64 -17.15
C ILE A 159 -2.68 6.72 -16.14
N VAL A 160 -1.87 7.70 -16.54
CA VAL A 160 -1.56 8.86 -15.70
C VAL A 160 -2.78 9.79 -15.64
N LYS A 161 -3.12 10.25 -14.44
CA LYS A 161 -4.29 11.12 -14.17
C LYS A 161 -3.96 12.19 -13.15
N GLN A 162 -4.69 13.32 -13.23
CA GLN A 162 -4.72 14.34 -12.18
C GLN A 162 -5.35 13.77 -10.90
N LEU A 163 -4.90 14.28 -9.75
CA LEU A 163 -5.51 13.97 -8.46
C LEU A 163 -6.83 14.71 -8.29
N SER A 164 -7.83 14.03 -7.75
CA SER A 164 -9.06 14.67 -7.28
C SER A 164 -8.81 15.39 -5.94
N GLU A 165 -9.71 16.30 -5.55
CA GLU A 165 -9.69 16.93 -4.21
C GLU A 165 -9.67 15.89 -3.08
N ARG A 166 -10.39 14.78 -3.26
CA ARG A 166 -10.41 13.68 -2.29
C ARG A 166 -9.07 12.97 -2.22
N ASP A 167 -8.42 12.73 -3.35
CA ASP A 167 -7.08 12.15 -3.41
C ASP A 167 -6.07 13.03 -2.69
N LEU A 168 -6.10 14.35 -2.95
CA LEU A 168 -5.23 15.33 -2.30
C LEU A 168 -5.46 15.38 -0.78
N LEU A 169 -6.72 15.36 -0.32
CA LEU A 169 -7.06 15.34 1.09
C LEU A 169 -6.46 14.11 1.78
N ILE A 170 -6.64 12.92 1.20
CA ILE A 170 -6.09 11.67 1.72
C ILE A 170 -4.55 11.73 1.73
N ALA A 171 -3.95 12.08 0.59
CA ALA A 171 -2.50 12.07 0.43
C ALA A 171 -1.79 13.05 1.36
N ASN A 172 -2.31 14.27 1.53
CA ASN A 172 -1.75 15.26 2.44
C ASN A 172 -1.86 14.80 3.91
N SER A 173 -3.01 14.24 4.31
CA SER A 173 -3.20 13.71 5.67
C SER A 173 -2.21 12.59 5.99
N VAL A 174 -1.93 11.70 5.01
CA VAL A 174 -0.94 10.62 5.18
C VAL A 174 0.48 11.19 5.18
N ALA A 175 0.79 12.17 4.32
CA ALA A 175 2.10 12.80 4.20
C ALA A 175 2.57 13.40 5.53
N GLU A 176 1.69 14.07 6.26
CA GLU A 176 1.98 14.66 7.58
C GLU A 176 2.44 13.61 8.61
N ILE A 177 1.85 12.43 8.59
CA ILE A 177 2.24 11.34 9.50
C ILE A 177 3.51 10.67 9.00
N CYS A 178 3.65 10.47 7.69
CA CYS A 178 4.82 9.85 7.09
C CYS A 178 6.10 10.66 7.37
N ILE A 179 6.06 11.99 7.24
CA ILE A 179 7.24 12.82 7.50
C ILE A 179 7.69 12.74 8.97
N LYS A 180 6.74 12.73 9.91
CA LYS A 180 7.02 12.58 11.34
C LYS A 180 7.66 11.21 11.68
N ARG A 181 7.43 10.20 10.86
CA ARG A 181 8.00 8.85 10.97
C ARG A 181 9.28 8.66 10.15
N GLY A 182 9.80 9.70 9.51
CA GLY A 182 10.98 9.60 8.63
C GLY A 182 10.74 8.76 7.37
N LEU A 183 9.49 8.65 6.93
CA LEU A 183 9.07 7.99 5.71
C LEU A 183 9.03 9.03 4.59
N LEU A 184 10.14 9.17 3.86
CA LEU A 184 10.33 10.23 2.87
C LEU A 184 9.93 9.85 1.46
N PHE A 185 9.84 8.54 1.16
CA PHE A 185 9.37 8.05 -0.13
C PHE A 185 8.29 7.00 0.07
N VAL A 186 7.05 7.37 -0.24
CA VAL A 186 5.84 6.60 0.06
C VAL A 186 4.93 6.52 -1.16
N GLY A 187 4.27 5.39 -1.34
CA GLY A 187 3.23 5.20 -2.35
C GLY A 187 1.89 4.89 -1.69
N LEU A 188 0.85 5.62 -2.07
CA LEU A 188 -0.52 5.34 -1.63
C LEU A 188 -1.26 4.59 -2.71
N ASP A 189 -2.12 3.67 -2.32
CA ASP A 189 -3.09 3.03 -3.21
C ASP A 189 -4.50 3.48 -2.83
N ILE A 190 -5.19 4.09 -3.80
CA ILE A 190 -6.54 4.65 -3.63
C ILE A 190 -7.46 4.09 -4.69
N ILE A 191 -8.54 3.44 -4.26
CA ILE A 191 -9.61 2.94 -5.13
C ILE A 191 -10.87 3.78 -4.88
N GLY A 192 -11.39 4.43 -5.92
CA GLY A 192 -12.49 5.39 -5.77
C GLY A 192 -12.09 6.51 -4.80
N ASN A 193 -12.77 6.57 -3.66
CA ASN A 193 -12.55 7.56 -2.59
C ASN A 193 -11.87 6.96 -1.35
N PHE A 194 -11.31 5.74 -1.44
CA PHE A 194 -10.81 5.00 -0.29
C PHE A 194 -9.32 4.67 -0.40
N LEU A 195 -8.59 4.97 0.68
CA LEU A 195 -7.23 4.51 0.91
C LEU A 195 -7.24 3.01 1.20
N THR A 196 -6.46 2.23 0.45
CA THR A 196 -6.38 0.78 0.59
C THR A 196 -5.05 0.27 1.10
N GLU A 197 -3.94 0.97 0.77
CA GLU A 197 -2.57 0.61 1.17
C GLU A 197 -1.68 1.86 1.25
N ILE A 198 -0.66 1.80 2.12
CA ILE A 198 0.43 2.79 2.24
C ILE A 198 1.76 2.05 2.09
N ASN A 199 2.36 2.14 0.92
CA ASN A 199 3.58 1.42 0.57
C ASN A 199 4.82 2.22 0.97
N VAL A 200 5.56 1.76 1.98
CA VAL A 200 6.70 2.46 2.56
C VAL A 200 8.06 1.83 2.22
N THR A 201 8.07 0.59 1.73
CA THR A 201 9.31 -0.16 1.44
C THR A 201 9.86 0.14 0.05
N SER A 202 9.12 -0.22 -1.00
CA SER A 202 9.57 -0.11 -2.40
C SER A 202 8.45 0.35 -3.34
N PRO A 203 7.81 1.51 -3.10
CA PRO A 203 6.75 1.97 -4.01
C PRO A 203 7.29 2.13 -5.44
N THR A 204 6.48 1.70 -6.40
CA THR A 204 6.77 1.72 -7.84
C THR A 204 5.94 2.80 -8.54
N CYS A 205 6.00 2.87 -9.87
CA CYS A 205 5.25 3.76 -10.76
C CYS A 205 5.82 5.19 -10.89
N ALA A 206 6.99 5.51 -10.29
CA ALA A 206 7.61 6.82 -10.48
C ALA A 206 7.98 7.07 -11.94
N ARG A 207 8.53 6.08 -12.64
CA ARG A 207 8.97 6.20 -14.04
C ARG A 207 7.82 6.40 -15.03
N GLU A 208 6.67 5.84 -14.73
CA GLU A 208 5.46 6.01 -15.53
C GLU A 208 4.88 7.41 -15.34
N ILE A 209 4.88 7.93 -14.12
CA ILE A 209 4.39 9.26 -13.78
C ILE A 209 5.35 10.36 -14.28
N ASP A 210 6.67 10.17 -14.17
CA ASP A 210 7.69 11.10 -14.61
C ASP A 210 7.52 11.55 -16.09
N LYS A 211 6.99 10.66 -16.94
CA LYS A 211 6.80 10.95 -18.37
C LYS A 211 5.81 12.07 -18.65
N GLU A 212 4.94 12.35 -17.69
CA GLU A 212 3.86 13.36 -17.79
C GLU A 212 4.10 14.55 -16.85
N LEU A 213 5.29 14.65 -16.24
CA LEU A 213 5.68 15.74 -15.35
C LEU A 213 6.74 16.62 -16.00
N ASP A 214 6.75 17.91 -15.63
CA ASP A 214 7.78 18.88 -16.01
C ASP A 214 9.06 18.77 -15.17
N PHE A 215 9.07 17.86 -14.17
CA PHE A 215 10.20 17.62 -13.27
C PHE A 215 10.36 16.11 -13.02
N SER A 216 11.53 15.71 -12.54
CA SER A 216 11.82 14.31 -12.18
C SER A 216 11.51 14.05 -10.70
N ILE A 217 10.72 13.00 -10.42
CA ILE A 217 10.48 12.50 -9.05
C ILE A 217 11.80 12.03 -8.42
N GLY A 218 12.71 11.49 -9.24
CA GLY A 218 14.03 11.07 -8.81
C GLY A 218 14.87 12.23 -8.32
N ASP A 219 14.90 13.35 -9.06
CA ASP A 219 15.65 14.56 -8.70
C ASP A 219 15.05 15.21 -7.45
N LEU A 220 13.73 15.32 -7.37
CA LEU A 220 13.04 15.81 -6.17
C LEU A 220 13.40 14.98 -4.93
N PHE A 221 13.50 13.65 -5.09
CA PHE A 221 13.88 12.78 -3.98
C PHE A 221 15.36 12.95 -3.59
N MET A 222 16.25 13.13 -4.57
CA MET A 222 17.67 13.42 -4.31
C MET A 222 17.86 14.77 -3.63
N GLU A 223 17.15 15.80 -4.05
CA GLU A 223 17.15 17.12 -3.38
C GLU A 223 16.70 17.00 -1.93
N CYS A 224 15.63 16.22 -1.67
CA CYS A 224 15.17 15.94 -0.31
C CYS A 224 16.27 15.25 0.53
N ILE A 225 16.98 14.26 -0.02
CA ILE A 225 18.08 13.58 0.67
C ILE A 225 19.24 14.54 0.95
N LEU A 226 19.64 15.33 -0.04
CA LEU A 226 20.75 16.28 0.10
C LEU A 226 20.43 17.35 1.14
N SER A 227 19.20 17.82 1.24
CA SER A 227 18.80 18.79 2.27
C SER A 227 18.96 18.25 3.70
N LEU A 228 18.88 16.91 3.88
CA LEU A 228 19.07 16.26 5.18
C LEU A 228 20.54 16.01 5.54
N ILE A 229 21.46 16.09 4.57
CA ILE A 229 22.91 15.89 4.81
C ILE A 229 23.56 17.19 5.27
N HIS A 230 23.01 18.33 4.87
CA HIS A 230 23.60 19.67 5.08
C HIS A 230 22.98 20.42 6.28
N ILE A 231 22.30 19.73 7.18
CA ILE A 231 21.77 20.30 8.44
C ILE A 231 22.78 20.18 9.59
#